data_07b90bba6ecba402f31bce93e25faa15
#
_entry.id   07b90bba6ecba402f31bce93e25faa15
#
_cell.length_a   1.000
_cell.length_b   1.000
_cell.length_c   1.000
_cell.angle_alpha   90.00
_cell.angle_beta   90.00
_cell.angle_gamma   90.00
#
_symmetry.space_group_name_H-M   'P 1'
#
loop_
_entity.id
_entity.type
_entity.pdbx_description
1 polymer ?
#
loop_
_entity_poly.entity_id
_entity_poly.type
_entity_poly.pdbx_seq_one_letter_code
_entity_poly.pdbx_strand_id
1 'polypeptide(L)'
;MKSSGTDHEAFEPIAIIGVGALLPDANDASEFWQNILDARCSIKQLPDDRWNSEDHWAIGGPKNVDEGKTYSKIGAWVHGYEFDWRRW
;
A
#
# COMPACT_ATOMS: atom_id res chain seq x y z
N MET A 1 9.97 -15.79 -24.42
CA MET A 1 8.61 -15.93 -24.91
C MET A 1 8.35 -15.00 -26.06
N LYS A 2 7.74 -15.50 -27.06
CA LYS A 2 7.48 -14.72 -28.25
C LYS A 2 6.06 -14.17 -28.21
N SER A 3 5.92 -12.89 -28.34
CA SER A 3 4.60 -12.29 -28.45
C SER A 3 4.00 -12.59 -29.82
N SER A 4 2.71 -12.56 -29.87
CA SER A 4 1.99 -12.78 -31.10
C SER A 4 2.22 -11.63 -32.03
N GLY A 5 2.86 -11.64 -32.95
CA GLY A 5 3.37 -10.59 -33.73
C GLY A 5 2.47 -9.69 -34.51
N THR A 6 1.29 -9.52 -34.16
CA THR A 6 0.39 -8.84 -35.09
C THR A 6 0.48 -7.32 -35.08
N ASP A 7 0.87 -6.72 -33.99
CA ASP A 7 0.81 -5.27 -33.87
C ASP A 7 1.98 -4.67 -33.15
N HIS A 8 3.05 -5.39 -33.10
CA HIS A 8 4.17 -4.92 -32.36
C HIS A 8 4.92 -3.82 -33.03
N GLU A 9 4.84 -3.68 -34.32
CA GLU A 9 5.50 -2.58 -34.96
C GLU A 9 5.00 -1.23 -34.54
N ALA A 10 3.87 -1.19 -33.84
CA ALA A 10 3.35 0.04 -33.22
C ALA A 10 3.98 0.40 -31.90
N PHE A 11 4.77 -0.51 -31.31
CA PHE A 11 5.30 -0.32 -29.96
C PHE A 11 6.82 -0.38 -29.95
N GLU A 12 7.44 0.56 -29.25
CA GLU A 12 8.85 0.47 -28.94
C GLU A 12 9.05 -0.37 -27.68
N PRO A 13 10.06 -1.24 -27.65
CA PRO A 13 10.36 -1.98 -26.44
C PRO A 13 10.72 -1.04 -25.29
N ILE A 14 10.16 -1.31 -24.13
CA ILE A 14 10.46 -0.56 -22.91
C ILE A 14 11.07 -1.52 -21.90
N ALA A 15 12.26 -1.18 -21.41
CA ALA A 15 12.93 -1.99 -20.39
C ALA A 15 12.65 -1.45 -19.01
N ILE A 16 12.29 -2.34 -18.09
CA ILE A 16 12.21 -2.00 -16.66
C ILE A 16 13.58 -2.28 -16.06
N ILE A 17 14.28 -1.22 -15.70
CA ILE A 17 15.65 -1.33 -15.20
C ILE A 17 15.76 -1.33 -13.67
N GLY A 18 14.65 -1.14 -12.99
CA GLY A 18 14.60 -1.18 -11.54
C GLY A 18 13.19 -1.04 -11.04
N VAL A 19 12.95 -1.51 -9.83
CA VAL A 19 11.66 -1.41 -9.14
C VAL A 19 11.91 -1.01 -7.70
N GLY A 20 11.21 0.01 -7.23
CA GLY A 20 11.21 0.42 -5.84
C GLY A 20 9.82 0.25 -5.24
N ALA A 21 9.75 -0.08 -3.97
CA ALA A 21 8.49 -0.22 -3.27
C ALA A 21 8.64 0.13 -1.80
N LEU A 22 7.60 0.73 -1.25
CA LEU A 22 7.45 0.94 0.19
C LEU A 22 5.99 0.70 0.52
N LEU A 23 5.75 -0.37 1.23
CA LEU A 23 4.41 -0.87 1.49
C LEU A 23 4.27 -1.23 2.96
N PRO A 24 3.05 -1.38 3.50
CA PRO A 24 2.88 -1.91 4.84
C PRO A 24 3.60 -3.26 5.00
N ASP A 25 4.43 -3.38 6.03
CA ASP A 25 5.24 -4.55 6.34
C ASP A 25 6.27 -4.94 5.27
N ALA A 26 6.55 -4.06 4.30
CA ALA A 26 7.55 -4.32 3.28
C ALA A 26 8.29 -3.04 2.89
N ASN A 27 9.58 -2.98 3.14
CA ASN A 27 10.40 -1.81 2.83
C ASN A 27 11.01 -1.85 1.43
N ASP A 28 10.88 -2.95 0.75
CA ASP A 28 11.33 -3.11 -0.63
C ASP A 28 10.48 -4.14 -1.37
N ALA A 29 10.72 -4.28 -2.65
CA ALA A 29 9.96 -5.21 -3.50
C ALA A 29 10.17 -6.67 -3.11
N SER A 30 11.36 -7.02 -2.65
CA SER A 30 11.67 -8.40 -2.21
C SER A 30 10.88 -8.77 -0.96
N GLU A 31 10.82 -7.88 0.02
CA GLU A 31 10.00 -8.11 1.21
C GLU A 31 8.52 -8.21 0.88
N PHE A 32 8.04 -7.39 -0.03
CA PHE A 32 6.65 -7.47 -0.47
C PHE A 32 6.34 -8.82 -1.12
N TRP A 33 7.21 -9.28 -2.00
CA TRP A 33 7.06 -10.59 -2.63
C TRP A 33 7.06 -11.72 -1.60
N GLN A 34 7.95 -11.65 -0.63
CA GLN A 34 8.00 -12.65 0.43
C GLN A 34 6.72 -12.68 1.26
N ASN A 35 6.16 -11.50 1.54
CA ASN A 35 4.89 -11.42 2.25
C ASN A 35 3.74 -12.06 1.47
N ILE A 36 3.74 -11.95 0.16
CA ILE A 36 2.77 -12.62 -0.69
C ILE A 36 2.93 -14.13 -0.63
N LEU A 37 4.16 -14.62 -0.73
CA LEU A 37 4.46 -16.05 -0.63
C LEU A 37 4.07 -16.64 0.72
N ASP A 38 4.23 -15.86 1.78
CA ASP A 38 3.89 -16.27 3.15
C ASP A 38 2.41 -16.07 3.47
N ALA A 39 1.62 -15.56 2.56
CA ALA A 39 0.21 -15.21 2.74
C ALA A 39 -0.01 -14.27 3.93
N ARG A 40 0.90 -13.33 4.13
CA ARG A 40 0.85 -12.39 5.24
C ARG A 40 -0.22 -11.34 5.04
N CYS A 41 -1.04 -11.12 6.06
CA CYS A 41 -2.01 -10.04 6.09
C CYS A 41 -1.45 -8.88 6.90
N SER A 42 -1.35 -7.70 6.29
CA SER A 42 -0.81 -6.50 6.92
C SER A 42 -1.89 -5.55 7.42
N ILE A 43 -3.15 -5.94 7.33
CA ILE A 43 -4.25 -5.16 7.86
C ILE A 43 -4.28 -5.30 9.38
N LYS A 44 -4.26 -4.18 10.06
CA LYS A 44 -4.21 -4.10 11.52
C LYS A 44 -5.17 -3.05 12.03
N GLN A 45 -5.38 -3.02 13.33
CA GLN A 45 -6.11 -1.93 13.95
C GLN A 45 -5.34 -0.62 13.82
N LEU A 46 -6.06 0.48 13.80
CA LEU A 46 -5.48 1.81 13.70
C LEU A 46 -4.46 2.05 14.81
N PRO A 47 -3.19 2.38 14.47
CA PRO A 47 -2.21 2.78 15.47
C PRO A 47 -2.52 4.17 16.04
N ASP A 48 -2.21 4.39 17.30
CA ASP A 48 -2.47 5.67 17.97
C ASP A 48 -1.68 6.83 17.35
N ASP A 49 -0.58 6.55 16.69
CA ASP A 49 0.27 7.58 16.09
C ASP A 49 -0.25 8.09 14.74
N ARG A 50 -1.34 7.55 14.23
CA ARG A 50 -1.90 7.98 12.94
C ARG A 50 -2.99 9.03 13.12
N TRP A 51 -3.98 8.71 13.88
CA TRP A 51 -5.05 9.64 14.24
C TRP A 51 -5.87 9.05 15.38
N ASN A 52 -6.59 9.93 16.08
CA ASN A 52 -7.42 9.51 17.20
C ASN A 52 -8.73 8.92 16.69
N SER A 53 -8.91 7.61 16.87
CA SER A 53 -10.11 6.93 16.41
C SER A 53 -11.37 7.38 17.13
N GLU A 54 -11.25 7.84 18.36
CA GLU A 54 -12.41 8.30 19.14
C GLU A 54 -13.03 9.55 18.53
N ASP A 55 -12.20 10.42 17.95
CA ASP A 55 -12.66 11.67 17.34
C ASP A 55 -13.25 11.46 15.93
N HIS A 56 -12.88 10.37 15.26
CA HIS A 56 -13.20 10.19 13.84
C HIS A 56 -13.99 8.93 13.55
N TRP A 57 -14.34 8.15 14.56
CA TRP A 57 -15.06 6.90 14.37
C TRP A 57 -16.57 7.10 14.49
N ALA A 58 -17.30 6.60 13.50
CA ALA A 58 -18.74 6.57 13.51
C ALA A 58 -19.24 5.25 14.11
N ILE A 59 -19.80 5.32 15.30
CA ILE A 59 -20.37 4.17 15.99
C ILE A 59 -21.62 3.72 15.22
N GLY A 60 -21.77 2.41 15.03
CA GLY A 60 -22.94 1.84 14.37
C GLY A 60 -22.79 1.58 12.88
N GLY A 61 -21.60 1.81 12.33
CA GLY A 61 -21.26 1.44 10.96
C GLY A 61 -21.65 2.47 9.91
N PRO A 62 -21.71 2.07 8.62
CA PRO A 62 -21.84 3.01 7.52
C PRO A 62 -23.05 3.92 7.54
N LYS A 63 -24.15 3.45 8.13
CA LYS A 63 -25.40 4.23 8.19
C LYS A 63 -25.32 5.42 9.13
N ASN A 64 -24.35 5.41 10.04
CA ASN A 64 -24.19 6.45 11.04
C ASN A 64 -22.94 7.29 10.82
N VAL A 65 -22.36 7.23 9.62
CA VAL A 65 -21.17 8.02 9.30
C VAL A 65 -21.58 9.48 9.13
N ASP A 66 -21.04 10.33 10.00
CA ASP A 66 -21.14 11.77 9.88
C ASP A 66 -19.96 12.31 9.06
N GLU A 67 -20.06 13.57 8.64
CA GLU A 67 -19.00 14.22 7.91
C GLU A 67 -17.68 14.18 8.69
N GLY A 68 -16.62 13.73 8.04
CA GLY A 68 -15.29 13.64 8.64
C GLY A 68 -15.06 12.44 9.52
N LYS A 69 -16.01 11.50 9.58
CA LYS A 69 -15.86 10.29 10.39
C LYS A 69 -15.78 9.04 9.52
N THR A 70 -15.21 7.98 10.09
CA THR A 70 -15.11 6.68 9.46
C THR A 70 -15.79 5.60 10.32
N TYR A 71 -16.32 4.58 9.67
CA TYR A 71 -16.84 3.41 10.38
C TYR A 71 -15.79 2.30 10.51
N SER A 72 -14.60 2.46 9.92
CA SER A 72 -13.54 1.47 9.99
C SER A 72 -12.39 1.95 10.87
N LYS A 73 -11.83 1.03 11.65
CA LYS A 73 -10.66 1.27 12.48
C LYS A 73 -9.47 0.40 12.06
N ILE A 74 -9.57 -0.28 10.94
CA ILE A 74 -8.51 -1.16 10.46
C ILE A 74 -7.98 -0.67 9.12
N GLY A 75 -6.74 -0.99 8.84
CA GLY A 75 -6.08 -0.64 7.60
C GLY A 75 -4.65 -1.16 7.59
N ALA A 76 -3.91 -0.78 6.60
CA ALA A 76 -2.50 -1.13 6.49
C ALA A 76 -1.68 0.15 6.41
N TRP A 77 -0.63 0.22 7.22
CA TRP A 77 0.18 1.43 7.33
C TRP A 77 1.65 1.12 7.15
N VAL A 78 2.36 2.09 6.59
CA VAL A 78 3.82 2.06 6.51
C VAL A 78 4.39 2.58 7.82
N HIS A 79 5.30 1.81 8.42
CA HIS A 79 5.99 2.17 9.64
C HIS A 79 7.50 2.08 9.45
N GLY A 80 8.22 2.82 10.27
CA GLY A 80 9.67 2.71 10.32
C GLY A 80 10.43 3.28 9.13
N TYR A 81 9.73 4.00 8.26
CA TYR A 81 10.37 4.67 7.14
C TYR A 81 10.49 6.16 7.41
N GLU A 82 11.69 6.68 7.16
CA GLU A 82 11.97 8.10 7.24
C GLU A 82 12.57 8.54 5.91
N PHE A 83 11.95 9.51 5.27
CA PHE A 83 12.43 10.00 3.99
C PHE A 83 13.72 10.79 4.17
N ASP A 84 14.78 10.34 3.53
CA ASP A 84 16.06 11.05 3.52
C ASP A 84 16.19 11.85 2.21
N TRP A 85 15.85 13.12 2.30
CA TRP A 85 15.88 14.01 1.14
C TRP A 85 17.29 14.27 0.61
N ARG A 86 18.31 14.01 1.44
CA ARG A 86 19.71 14.21 1.04
C ARG A 86 20.21 13.10 0.14
N ARG A 87 19.52 12.00 0.10
CA ARG A 87 19.89 10.84 -0.69
C ARG A 87 19.46 10.98 -2.16
N TRP A 88 18.47 11.83 -2.42
CA TRP A 88 17.85 11.96 -3.75
C TRP A 88 18.18 13.27 -4.48
#